data_8255f319ee67249b6f5899f0eae26e32
#
_entry.id   8255f319ee67249b6f5899f0eae26e32
#
_cell.length_a   1.000
_cell.length_b   1.000
_cell.length_c   1.000
_cell.angle_alpha   90.00
_cell.angle_beta   90.00
_cell.angle_gamma   90.00
#
_symmetry.space_group_name_H-M   'P 1'
#
loop_
_entity.id
_entity.type
_entity.pdbx_description
1 polymer ?
#
loop_
_entity_poly.entity_id
_entity_poly.type
_entity_poly.pdbx_seq_one_letter_code
_entity_poly.pdbx_strand_id
1 'polypeptide(L)'
;MDVGDPSNFIRIQEIYKNKFETLKDNLSSYSFSDNETKAAMLEIYTNHNYVADPHGAVGYLGCKAHLDENPNAHCVFLETAHPTKFLDVVEDVIKTKQALPQQIQSVMGKIKLATTISTYEDFKEYLLE
;
A
#
# COMPACT_ATOMS: atom_id res chain seq x y z
N MET A 1 0.97 2.90 7.01
CA MET A 1 1.55 4.27 6.92
C MET A 1 0.45 5.22 6.51
N ASP A 2 0.11 6.14 7.37
CA ASP A 2 -0.90 7.15 7.08
C ASP A 2 -0.22 8.40 6.53
N VAL A 3 -0.75 8.92 5.43
CA VAL A 3 -0.24 10.14 4.80
C VAL A 3 -1.33 11.21 4.91
N GLY A 4 -1.11 12.18 5.80
CA GLY A 4 -2.09 13.24 6.08
C GLY A 4 -2.29 14.24 4.94
N ASP A 5 -1.29 14.37 4.06
CA ASP A 5 -1.33 15.24 2.88
C ASP A 5 -0.73 14.51 1.66
N PRO A 6 -1.48 13.59 1.03
CA PRO A 6 -0.98 12.84 -0.10
C PRO A 6 -0.86 13.72 -1.35
N SER A 7 0.35 13.83 -1.88
CA SER A 7 0.66 14.67 -3.06
C SER A 7 -0.15 14.35 -4.32
N ASN A 8 -0.73 13.15 -4.40
CA ASN A 8 -1.56 12.73 -5.53
C ASN A 8 -3.05 13.06 -5.35
N PHE A 9 -3.49 13.56 -4.19
CA PHE A 9 -4.89 13.91 -3.95
C PHE A 9 -5.40 15.02 -4.87
N ILE A 10 -4.51 15.90 -5.30
CA ILE A 10 -4.82 16.94 -6.28
C ILE A 10 -5.42 16.36 -7.58
N ARG A 11 -5.05 15.13 -7.96
CA ARG A 11 -5.62 14.46 -9.14
C ARG A 11 -7.10 14.14 -8.95
N ILE A 12 -7.48 13.70 -7.76
CA ILE A 12 -8.88 13.45 -7.39
C ILE A 12 -9.65 14.77 -7.41
N GLN A 13 -9.08 15.82 -6.82
CA GLN A 13 -9.69 17.15 -6.84
C GLN A 13 -9.94 17.65 -8.26
N GLU A 14 -8.99 17.46 -9.17
CA GLU A 14 -9.11 17.86 -10.57
C GLU A 14 -10.18 17.05 -11.32
N ILE A 15 -10.21 15.72 -11.14
CA ILE A 15 -11.22 14.83 -11.75
C ILE A 15 -12.62 15.26 -11.34
N TYR A 16 -12.83 15.58 -10.07
CA TYR A 16 -14.13 16.00 -9.53
C TYR A 16 -14.35 17.51 -9.55
N LYS A 17 -13.43 18.29 -10.18
CA LYS A 17 -13.51 19.75 -10.32
C LYS A 17 -13.73 20.46 -8.98
N ASN A 18 -13.09 19.96 -7.92
CA ASN A 18 -13.25 20.44 -6.54
C ASN A 18 -14.70 20.43 -6.02
N LYS A 19 -15.57 19.58 -6.59
CA LYS A 19 -16.95 19.44 -6.14
C LYS A 19 -17.06 18.26 -5.17
N PHE A 20 -17.17 18.57 -3.89
CA PHE A 20 -17.22 17.56 -2.80
C PHE A 20 -18.43 16.62 -2.94
N GLU A 21 -19.61 17.15 -3.28
CA GLU A 21 -20.82 16.33 -3.45
C GLU A 21 -20.63 15.26 -4.53
N THR A 22 -20.06 15.62 -5.67
CA THR A 22 -19.79 14.66 -6.76
C THR A 22 -18.74 13.64 -6.36
N LEU A 23 -17.73 14.04 -5.60
CA LEU A 23 -16.75 13.14 -5.03
C LEU A 23 -17.41 12.12 -4.09
N LYS A 24 -18.22 12.60 -3.16
CA LYS A 24 -18.89 11.79 -2.13
C LYS A 24 -19.82 10.73 -2.73
N ASP A 25 -20.47 11.04 -3.85
CA ASP A 25 -21.35 10.10 -4.54
C ASP A 25 -20.60 8.95 -5.24
N ASN A 26 -19.29 9.11 -5.47
CA ASN A 26 -18.49 8.17 -6.26
C ASN A 26 -17.30 7.57 -5.50
N LEU A 27 -16.99 8.06 -4.31
CA LEU A 27 -15.83 7.63 -3.54
C LEU A 27 -16.23 7.35 -2.09
N SER A 28 -16.01 6.12 -1.67
CA SER A 28 -16.11 5.72 -0.26
C SER A 28 -14.71 5.58 0.35
N SER A 29 -14.59 5.81 1.64
CA SER A 29 -13.34 5.62 2.38
C SER A 29 -13.59 4.81 3.65
N TYR A 30 -12.60 4.00 4.01
CA TYR A 30 -12.63 3.14 5.19
C TYR A 30 -11.32 3.31 5.97
N SER A 31 -11.38 3.13 7.27
CA SER A 31 -10.21 3.17 8.15
C SER A 31 -10.17 1.91 9.00
N PHE A 32 -9.01 1.30 9.10
CA PHE A 32 -8.79 0.06 9.83
C PHE A 32 -7.56 0.19 10.72
N SER A 33 -7.60 -0.43 11.87
CA SER A 33 -6.48 -0.50 12.80
C SER A 33 -5.40 -1.50 12.33
N ASP A 34 -4.20 -1.38 12.89
CA ASP A 34 -3.13 -2.34 12.64
C ASP A 34 -3.52 -3.79 13.01
N ASN A 35 -4.32 -3.96 14.06
CA ASN A 35 -4.78 -5.29 14.47
C ASN A 35 -5.76 -5.90 13.45
N GLU A 36 -6.68 -5.11 12.91
CA GLU A 36 -7.58 -5.56 11.85
C GLU A 36 -6.80 -5.88 10.56
N THR A 37 -5.84 -5.04 10.22
CA THR A 37 -4.94 -5.26 9.07
C THR A 37 -4.17 -6.57 9.21
N LYS A 38 -3.56 -6.83 10.36
CA LYS A 38 -2.85 -8.09 10.62
C LYS A 38 -3.78 -9.31 10.60
N ALA A 39 -4.98 -9.19 11.16
CA ALA A 39 -5.99 -10.24 11.10
C ALA A 39 -6.39 -10.55 9.64
N ALA A 40 -6.58 -9.52 8.82
CA ALA A 40 -6.89 -9.68 7.40
C ALA A 40 -5.73 -10.34 6.62
N MET A 41 -4.48 -9.96 6.89
CA MET A 41 -3.31 -10.63 6.29
C MET A 41 -3.31 -12.13 6.59
N LEU A 42 -3.58 -12.52 7.85
CA LEU A 42 -3.65 -13.91 8.26
C LEU A 42 -4.85 -14.62 7.60
N GLU A 43 -6.00 -13.98 7.52
CA GLU A 43 -7.20 -14.50 6.86
C GLU A 43 -6.94 -14.79 5.37
N ILE A 44 -6.35 -13.83 4.65
CA ILE A 44 -6.00 -13.98 3.23
C ILE A 44 -5.03 -15.15 3.05
N TYR A 45 -4.01 -15.22 3.88
CA TYR A 45 -3.03 -16.32 3.81
C TYR A 45 -3.66 -17.66 4.06
N THR A 46 -4.49 -17.78 5.11
CA THR A 46 -5.10 -19.04 5.52
C THR A 46 -6.15 -19.55 4.52
N ASN A 47 -7.00 -18.64 4.02
CA ASN A 47 -8.13 -19.01 3.19
C ASN A 47 -7.79 -19.10 1.69
N HIS A 48 -6.79 -18.33 1.24
CA HIS A 48 -6.47 -18.18 -0.18
C HIS A 48 -5.04 -18.57 -0.53
N ASN A 49 -4.23 -18.95 0.48
CA ASN A 49 -2.79 -19.22 0.31
C ASN A 49 -2.06 -18.08 -0.43
N TYR A 50 -2.49 -16.85 -0.15
CA TYR A 50 -1.92 -15.64 -0.75
C TYR A 50 -1.27 -14.77 0.32
N VAL A 51 -0.05 -14.33 0.08
CA VAL A 51 0.68 -13.46 1.00
C VAL A 51 0.47 -12.02 0.56
N ALA A 52 -0.44 -11.31 1.25
CA ALA A 52 -0.68 -9.90 1.05
C ALA A 52 0.31 -9.04 1.85
N ASP A 53 0.66 -7.87 1.33
CA ASP A 53 1.29 -6.82 2.14
C ASP A 53 0.23 -6.06 2.97
N PRO A 54 0.63 -5.27 3.98
CA PRO A 54 -0.34 -4.54 4.82
C PRO A 54 -1.28 -3.60 4.03
N HIS A 55 -0.84 -3.01 2.93
CA HIS A 55 -1.67 -2.12 2.12
C HIS A 55 -2.73 -2.90 1.34
N GLY A 56 -2.36 -4.05 0.76
CA GLY A 56 -3.30 -4.96 0.12
C GLY A 56 -4.33 -5.48 1.11
N ALA A 57 -3.93 -5.80 2.34
CA ALA A 57 -4.85 -6.22 3.41
C ALA A 57 -5.87 -5.12 3.77
N VAL A 58 -5.47 -3.85 3.81
CA VAL A 58 -6.39 -2.71 3.98
C VAL A 58 -7.35 -2.61 2.79
N GLY A 59 -6.86 -2.77 1.56
CA GLY A 59 -7.71 -2.82 0.36
C GLY A 59 -8.74 -3.94 0.40
N TYR A 60 -8.32 -5.14 0.85
CA TYR A 60 -9.19 -6.28 1.07
C TYR A 60 -10.30 -6.00 2.09
N LEU A 61 -9.94 -5.39 3.24
CA LEU A 61 -10.91 -4.99 4.26
C LEU A 61 -11.90 -3.96 3.72
N GLY A 62 -11.43 -2.98 2.94
CA GLY A 62 -12.30 -2.02 2.26
C GLY A 62 -13.29 -2.69 1.33
N CYS A 63 -12.85 -3.69 0.55
CA CYS A 63 -13.74 -4.50 -0.28
C CYS A 63 -14.77 -5.27 0.55
N LYS A 64 -14.36 -5.88 1.68
CA LYS A 64 -15.30 -6.58 2.58
C LYS A 64 -16.35 -5.63 3.13
N ALA A 65 -15.95 -4.49 3.67
CA ALA A 65 -16.85 -3.50 4.21
C ALA A 65 -17.86 -2.99 3.15
N HIS A 66 -17.39 -2.79 1.92
CA HIS A 66 -18.28 -2.41 0.82
C HIS A 66 -19.27 -3.50 0.44
N LEU A 67 -18.85 -4.76 0.43
CA LEU A 67 -19.70 -5.90 0.11
C LEU A 67 -20.75 -6.18 1.19
N ASP A 68 -20.48 -5.87 2.45
CA ASP A 68 -21.46 -5.97 3.53
C ASP A 68 -22.68 -5.04 3.28
N GLU A 69 -22.42 -3.88 2.70
CA GLU A 69 -23.47 -2.92 2.31
C GLU A 69 -24.06 -3.20 0.92
N ASN A 70 -23.26 -3.82 0.03
CA ASN A 70 -23.59 -4.04 -1.37
C ASN A 70 -23.30 -5.49 -1.79
N PRO A 71 -24.07 -6.48 -1.34
CA PRO A 71 -23.71 -7.90 -1.48
C PRO A 71 -23.67 -8.43 -2.92
N ASN A 72 -24.20 -7.69 -3.89
CA ASN A 72 -24.15 -8.04 -5.31
C ASN A 72 -23.01 -7.31 -6.07
N ALA A 73 -22.20 -6.50 -5.39
CA ALA A 73 -21.09 -5.82 -6.03
C ALA A 73 -19.93 -6.78 -6.32
N HIS A 74 -19.13 -6.45 -7.32
CA HIS A 74 -17.84 -7.09 -7.57
C HIS A 74 -16.73 -6.12 -7.20
N CYS A 75 -15.89 -6.50 -6.24
CA CYS A 75 -14.80 -5.67 -5.77
C CYS A 75 -13.46 -6.15 -6.33
N VAL A 76 -12.60 -5.19 -6.63
CA VAL A 76 -11.20 -5.42 -6.99
C VAL A 76 -10.35 -4.49 -6.13
N PHE A 77 -9.34 -5.03 -5.47
CA PHE A 77 -8.33 -4.22 -4.80
C PHE A 77 -6.97 -4.38 -5.48
N LEU A 78 -6.10 -3.38 -5.31
CA LEU A 78 -4.79 -3.35 -5.94
C LEU A 78 -3.72 -3.72 -4.91
N GLU A 79 -2.91 -4.73 -5.25
CA GLU A 79 -1.65 -5.00 -4.57
C GLU A 79 -0.56 -4.12 -5.20
N THR A 80 -0.11 -3.13 -4.45
CA THR A 80 0.80 -2.09 -4.96
C THR A 80 2.23 -2.23 -4.48
N ALA A 81 2.49 -3.17 -3.57
CA ALA A 81 3.83 -3.46 -3.06
C ALA A 81 4.05 -4.97 -2.91
N HIS A 82 5.28 -5.42 -3.11
CA HIS A 82 5.64 -6.80 -2.84
C HIS A 82 5.73 -7.04 -1.32
N PRO A 83 5.22 -8.15 -0.76
CA PRO A 83 5.25 -8.45 0.67
C PRO A 83 6.64 -8.37 1.32
N THR A 84 7.70 -8.66 0.57
CA THR A 84 9.08 -8.56 1.06
C THR A 84 9.52 -7.14 1.43
N LYS A 85 8.77 -6.11 1.06
CA LYS A 85 8.99 -4.73 1.50
C LYS A 85 8.64 -4.55 3.00
N PHE A 86 7.79 -5.41 3.53
CA PHE A 86 7.28 -5.40 4.90
C PHE A 86 7.52 -6.75 5.58
N LEU A 87 8.69 -7.34 5.33
CA LEU A 87 9.00 -8.73 5.66
C LEU A 87 8.85 -9.05 7.14
N ASP A 88 9.26 -8.15 8.01
CA ASP A 88 9.15 -8.24 9.45
C ASP A 88 7.68 -8.40 9.91
N VAL A 89 6.80 -7.56 9.39
CA VAL A 89 5.36 -7.62 9.70
C VAL A 89 4.72 -8.86 9.09
N VAL A 90 5.02 -9.14 7.81
CA VAL A 90 4.42 -10.27 7.08
C VAL A 90 4.78 -11.60 7.76
N GLU A 91 6.07 -11.85 8.00
CA GLU A 91 6.54 -13.10 8.62
C GLU A 91 6.05 -13.24 10.07
N ASP A 92 5.93 -12.12 10.80
CA ASP A 92 5.36 -12.15 12.15
C ASP A 92 3.88 -12.55 12.12
N VAL A 93 3.12 -12.11 11.15
CA VAL A 93 1.70 -12.44 11.04
C VAL A 93 1.47 -13.87 10.58
N ILE A 94 2.08 -14.28 9.46
CA ILE A 94 1.81 -15.60 8.88
C ILE A 94 2.67 -16.73 9.47
N LYS A 95 3.63 -16.39 10.33
CA LYS A 95 4.59 -17.32 10.99
C LYS A 95 5.36 -18.21 10.01
N THR A 96 5.59 -17.71 8.80
CA THR A 96 6.28 -18.44 7.73
C THR A 96 7.29 -17.53 7.07
N LYS A 97 8.53 -18.02 6.94
CA LYS A 97 9.59 -17.30 6.25
C LYS A 97 9.31 -17.15 4.77
N GLN A 98 9.52 -15.94 4.25
CA GLN A 98 9.28 -15.63 2.85
C GLN A 98 10.58 -15.63 2.07
N ALA A 99 10.56 -16.29 0.91
CA ALA A 99 11.71 -16.24 0.01
C ALA A 99 11.86 -14.83 -0.59
N LEU A 100 13.06 -14.28 -0.50
CA LEU A 100 13.35 -13.01 -1.16
C LEU A 100 13.44 -13.20 -2.69
N PRO A 101 12.86 -12.31 -3.50
CA PRO A 101 13.11 -12.28 -4.92
C PRO A 101 14.62 -12.20 -5.23
N GLN A 102 15.06 -12.86 -6.30
CA GLN A 102 16.46 -12.91 -6.67
C GLN A 102 17.10 -11.53 -6.80
N GLN A 103 16.35 -10.57 -7.33
CA GLN A 103 16.77 -9.17 -7.50
C GLN A 103 17.09 -8.53 -6.14
N ILE A 104 16.31 -8.82 -5.11
CA ILE A 104 16.52 -8.32 -3.75
C ILE A 104 17.71 -9.04 -3.10
N GLN A 105 17.79 -10.37 -3.24
CA GLN A 105 18.91 -11.16 -2.69
C GLN A 105 20.26 -10.63 -3.18
N SER A 106 20.36 -10.25 -4.44
CA SER A 106 21.60 -9.77 -5.06
C SER A 106 22.12 -8.44 -4.49
N VAL A 107 21.29 -7.70 -3.76
CA VAL A 107 21.63 -6.38 -3.20
C VAL A 107 21.65 -6.33 -1.67
N MET A 108 21.09 -7.32 -0.98
CA MET A 108 20.98 -7.32 0.49
C MET A 108 22.30 -7.16 1.23
N GLY A 109 23.41 -7.65 0.68
CA GLY A 109 24.74 -7.53 1.29
C GLY A 109 25.54 -6.31 0.83
N LYS A 110 24.98 -5.46 -0.04
CA LYS A 110 25.69 -4.30 -0.58
C LYS A 110 25.56 -3.10 0.34
N ILE A 111 26.65 -2.33 0.42
CA ILE A 111 26.64 -1.05 1.13
C ILE A 111 25.85 -0.06 0.31
N LYS A 112 24.88 0.60 0.96
CA LYS A 112 24.09 1.66 0.34
C LYS A 112 24.99 2.86 0.08
N LEU A 113 25.15 3.23 -1.18
CA LEU A 113 25.77 4.49 -1.56
C LEU A 113 24.65 5.54 -1.72
N ALA A 114 24.79 6.68 -1.07
CA ALA A 114 23.81 7.75 -1.13
C ALA A 114 24.50 9.10 -1.04
N THR A 115 24.05 10.05 -1.84
CA THR A 115 24.42 11.46 -1.76
C THR A 115 23.26 12.21 -1.08
N THR A 116 23.58 12.98 -0.03
CA THR A 116 22.58 13.81 0.64
C THR A 116 22.44 15.11 -0.13
N ILE A 117 21.22 15.42 -0.54
CA ILE A 117 20.86 16.63 -1.27
C ILE A 117 19.76 17.32 -0.47
N SER A 118 19.90 18.63 -0.23
CA SER A 118 19.01 19.39 0.66
C SER A 118 18.08 20.36 -0.07
N THR A 119 18.46 20.79 -1.27
CA THR A 119 17.66 21.75 -2.05
C THR A 119 17.32 21.20 -3.43
N TYR A 120 16.32 21.80 -4.06
CA TYR A 120 15.96 21.45 -5.44
C TYR A 120 17.07 21.82 -6.43
N GLU A 121 17.73 22.94 -6.18
CA GLU A 121 18.85 23.44 -7.00
C GLU A 121 20.01 22.46 -6.98
N ASP A 122 20.44 21.98 -5.80
CA ASP A 122 21.49 20.96 -5.65
C ASP A 122 21.10 19.65 -6.36
N PHE A 123 19.81 19.26 -6.28
CA PHE A 123 19.33 18.06 -6.97
C PHE A 123 19.39 18.21 -8.50
N LYS A 124 19.01 19.37 -8.99
CA LYS A 124 19.07 19.69 -10.42
C LYS A 124 20.50 19.67 -10.95
N GLU A 125 21.45 20.28 -10.21
CA GLU A 125 22.87 20.27 -10.55
C GLU A 125 23.42 18.84 -10.59
N TYR A 126 23.14 18.06 -9.56
CA TYR A 126 23.54 16.65 -9.47
C TYR A 126 23.05 15.79 -10.64
N LEU A 127 21.91 16.11 -11.23
CA LEU A 127 21.38 15.38 -12.39
C LEU A 127 22.00 15.82 -13.71
N LEU A 128 22.65 16.97 -13.75
CA LEU A 128 23.27 17.55 -14.96
C LEU A 128 24.77 17.27 -15.07
N GLU A 129 25.40 16.79 -13.99
CA GLU A 129 26.77 16.27 -13.96
C GLU A 129 26.84 14.88 -14.61
#